data_d0df98cce1714d1f8db8dc2f10106cc4
#
_entry.id   d0df98cce1714d1f8db8dc2f10106cc4
#
_cell.length_a   1.000
_cell.length_b   1.000
_cell.length_c   1.000
_cell.angle_alpha   90.00
_cell.angle_beta   90.00
_cell.angle_gamma   90.00
#
_symmetry.space_group_name_H-M   'P 1'
#
loop_
_entity.id
_entity.type
_entity.pdbx_description
1 polymer ?
#
loop_
_entity_poly.entity_id
_entity_poly.type
_entity_poly.pdbx_seq_one_letter_code
_entity_poly.pdbx_strand_id
1 'polypeptide(L)'
;AWPSGWMKTIMDCKRNPKPAYFAYRDALEPILVSLRTDRYTFFEGEEIRIEAFVCNDTSNSVNGKLNYELYNENGDLIKRSHCAVTVGSCTVNKANNAVFTIGKVCDRQKYILKAILTDGSDNVITYNSMTVEVFEDCNLPQNTDIVLMEHLEPGEHNIAGEKVTVKECGML
;
A
#
# COMPACT_ATOMS: atom_id res chain seq x y z
N ALA A 1 -35.86 13.76 -9.09
CA ALA A 1 -34.77 12.81 -9.39
C ALA A 1 -33.51 13.26 -8.65
N TRP A 2 -32.86 12.38 -7.95
CA TRP A 2 -31.61 12.67 -7.25
C TRP A 2 -30.50 12.90 -8.27
N PRO A 3 -29.86 14.08 -8.31
CA PRO A 3 -28.89 14.39 -9.36
C PRO A 3 -27.64 13.49 -9.32
N SER A 4 -27.35 12.88 -8.17
CA SER A 4 -26.21 11.96 -8.00
C SER A 4 -26.51 10.51 -8.41
N GLY A 5 -27.74 10.19 -8.81
CA GLY A 5 -28.18 8.81 -9.04
C GLY A 5 -28.27 7.99 -7.76
N TRP A 6 -28.51 6.69 -7.90
CA TRP A 6 -28.56 5.77 -6.76
C TRP A 6 -27.18 5.62 -6.12
N MET A 7 -27.08 5.52 -4.77
CA MET A 7 -25.80 5.44 -4.05
C MET A 7 -24.90 4.27 -4.49
N LYS A 8 -25.51 3.18 -4.93
CA LYS A 8 -24.79 1.96 -5.35
C LYS A 8 -24.45 1.90 -6.84
N THR A 9 -24.63 3.01 -7.59
CA THR A 9 -24.28 3.04 -9.01
C THR A 9 -22.91 3.63 -9.24
N ILE A 10 -22.21 3.15 -10.26
CA ILE A 10 -20.91 3.67 -10.70
C ILE A 10 -21.03 4.88 -11.63
N MET A 11 -22.24 5.21 -12.05
CA MET A 11 -22.57 6.38 -12.88
C MET A 11 -23.72 7.18 -12.27
N ASP A 12 -23.78 8.48 -12.53
CA ASP A 12 -24.92 9.32 -12.14
C ASP A 12 -26.10 9.19 -13.11
N CYS A 13 -27.19 9.89 -12.85
CA CYS A 13 -28.39 9.89 -13.70
C CYS A 13 -28.18 10.53 -15.09
N LYS A 14 -27.13 11.32 -15.28
CA LYS A 14 -26.70 11.91 -16.54
C LYS A 14 -25.65 11.10 -17.28
N ARG A 15 -25.34 9.89 -16.77
CA ARG A 15 -24.29 9.00 -17.26
C ARG A 15 -22.85 9.53 -17.06
N ASN A 16 -22.63 10.49 -16.15
CA ASN A 16 -21.28 10.87 -15.80
C ASN A 16 -20.66 9.79 -14.89
N PRO A 17 -19.41 9.41 -15.13
CA PRO A 17 -18.73 8.42 -14.30
C PRO A 17 -18.44 8.99 -12.92
N LYS A 18 -18.71 8.20 -11.88
CA LYS A 18 -18.28 8.46 -10.50
C LYS A 18 -16.85 7.92 -10.29
N PRO A 19 -16.13 8.31 -9.23
CA PRO A 19 -14.80 7.80 -8.95
C PRO A 19 -14.70 6.26 -8.99
N ALA A 20 -15.74 5.56 -8.51
CA ALA A 20 -15.81 4.11 -8.57
C ALA A 20 -15.79 3.52 -9.99
N TYR A 21 -16.27 4.26 -11.00
CA TYR A 21 -16.21 3.82 -12.38
C TYR A 21 -14.77 3.63 -12.86
N PHE A 22 -13.90 4.58 -12.55
CA PHE A 22 -12.49 4.53 -12.96
C PHE A 22 -11.75 3.39 -12.26
N ALA A 23 -12.02 3.19 -10.97
CA ALA A 23 -11.47 2.05 -10.23
C ALA A 23 -11.90 0.70 -10.81
N TYR A 24 -13.18 0.58 -11.22
CA TYR A 24 -13.69 -0.61 -11.89
C TYR A 24 -13.04 -0.82 -13.27
N ARG A 25 -12.95 0.23 -14.06
CA ARG A 25 -12.30 0.18 -15.37
C ARG A 25 -10.87 -0.35 -15.24
N ASP A 26 -10.10 0.24 -14.31
CA ASP A 26 -8.69 -0.10 -14.12
C ASP A 26 -8.53 -1.54 -13.56
N ALA A 27 -9.47 -1.98 -12.70
CA ALA A 27 -9.48 -3.33 -12.15
C ALA A 27 -9.92 -4.42 -13.15
N LEU A 28 -10.57 -4.05 -14.24
CA LEU A 28 -11.05 -4.94 -15.30
C LEU A 28 -10.17 -4.91 -16.55
N GLU A 29 -8.99 -4.29 -16.47
CA GLU A 29 -8.05 -4.33 -17.58
C GLU A 29 -7.57 -5.76 -17.85
N PRO A 30 -7.48 -6.19 -19.14
CA PRO A 30 -7.11 -7.56 -19.49
C PRO A 30 -5.71 -7.97 -19.00
N ILE A 31 -4.82 -7.01 -18.82
CA ILE A 31 -3.52 -7.21 -18.20
C ILE A 31 -3.38 -6.23 -17.05
N LEU A 32 -3.23 -6.75 -15.84
CA LEU A 32 -3.25 -5.97 -14.61
C LEU A 32 -2.05 -6.31 -13.72
N VAL A 33 -1.45 -5.28 -13.12
CA VAL A 33 -0.54 -5.44 -11.99
C VAL A 33 -1.30 -5.24 -10.68
N SER A 34 -1.33 -6.25 -9.82
CA SER A 34 -1.93 -6.17 -8.48
C SER A 34 -0.83 -6.06 -7.43
N LEU A 35 -0.91 -5.05 -6.58
CA LEU A 35 0.02 -4.81 -5.47
C LEU A 35 -0.66 -5.19 -4.14
N ARG A 36 0.07 -5.87 -3.26
CA ARG A 36 -0.41 -6.29 -1.94
C ARG A 36 0.65 -6.02 -0.87
N THR A 37 0.19 -5.61 0.29
CA THR A 37 1.02 -5.44 1.49
C THR A 37 0.19 -5.78 2.73
N ASP A 38 0.82 -6.22 3.79
CA ASP A 38 0.16 -6.53 5.06
C ASP A 38 -0.27 -5.26 5.80
N ARG A 39 0.43 -4.16 5.56
CA ARG A 39 0.17 -2.85 6.18
C ARG A 39 0.55 -1.71 5.27
N TYR A 40 -0.04 -0.54 5.51
CA TYR A 40 0.22 0.68 4.75
C TYR A 40 1.04 1.70 5.54
N THR A 41 1.35 1.40 6.80
CA THR A 41 2.11 2.26 7.70
C THR A 41 3.33 1.53 8.21
N PHE A 42 4.46 2.22 8.25
CA PHE A 42 5.77 1.70 8.64
C PHE A 42 6.50 2.74 9.49
N PHE A 43 7.50 2.30 10.26
CA PHE A 43 8.44 3.21 10.89
C PHE A 43 9.70 3.35 10.04
N GLU A 44 10.44 4.44 10.24
CA GLU A 44 11.73 4.66 9.59
C GLU A 44 12.69 3.48 9.88
N GLY A 45 13.49 3.12 8.88
CA GLY A 45 14.41 1.99 8.98
C GLY A 45 13.78 0.60 8.77
N GLU A 46 12.45 0.48 8.83
CA GLU A 46 11.77 -0.79 8.55
C GLU A 46 11.85 -1.18 7.07
N GLU A 47 11.82 -2.50 6.84
CA GLU A 47 11.70 -3.05 5.50
C GLU A 47 10.24 -2.98 5.03
N ILE A 48 10.00 -2.23 3.96
CA ILE A 48 8.70 -2.15 3.27
C ILE A 48 8.71 -3.22 2.19
N ARG A 49 7.91 -4.27 2.36
CA ARG A 49 7.77 -5.36 1.41
C ARG A 49 6.41 -5.33 0.76
N ILE A 50 6.38 -5.21 -0.56
CA ILE A 50 5.16 -5.18 -1.35
C ILE A 50 5.21 -6.32 -2.36
N GLU A 51 4.21 -7.19 -2.29
CA GLU A 51 4.01 -8.26 -3.25
C GLU A 51 3.36 -7.72 -4.52
N ALA A 52 3.82 -8.21 -5.67
CA ALA A 52 3.24 -7.89 -6.95
C ALA A 52 2.81 -9.16 -7.68
N PHE A 53 1.64 -9.09 -8.27
CA PHE A 53 1.08 -10.15 -9.12
C PHE A 53 0.75 -9.54 -10.47
N VAL A 54 1.07 -10.24 -11.55
CA VAL A 54 0.66 -9.86 -12.89
C VAL A 54 -0.43 -10.83 -13.32
N CYS A 55 -1.61 -10.28 -13.58
CA CYS A 55 -2.77 -11.00 -14.08
C CYS A 55 -2.83 -10.80 -15.60
N ASN A 56 -3.08 -11.86 -16.34
CA ASN A 56 -3.21 -11.81 -17.79
C ASN A 56 -4.45 -12.63 -18.20
N ASP A 57 -5.51 -11.94 -18.55
CA ASP A 57 -6.78 -12.51 -19.00
C ASP A 57 -6.86 -12.62 -20.55
N THR A 58 -5.75 -12.35 -21.24
CA THR A 58 -5.68 -12.47 -22.70
C THR A 58 -5.32 -13.89 -23.13
N SER A 59 -5.57 -14.21 -24.40
CA SER A 59 -5.20 -15.50 -25.03
C SER A 59 -3.72 -15.64 -25.33
N ASN A 60 -2.93 -14.57 -25.22
CA ASN A 60 -1.51 -14.58 -25.51
C ASN A 60 -0.67 -14.48 -24.23
N SER A 61 0.51 -15.09 -24.24
CA SER A 61 1.46 -14.88 -23.15
C SER A 61 2.04 -13.46 -23.18
N VAL A 62 2.32 -12.91 -22.00
CA VAL A 62 2.97 -11.61 -21.82
C VAL A 62 4.37 -11.83 -21.30
N ASN A 63 5.37 -11.29 -22.02
CA ASN A 63 6.76 -11.24 -21.60
C ASN A 63 7.16 -9.78 -21.45
N GLY A 64 7.72 -9.42 -20.32
CA GLY A 64 8.05 -8.03 -20.05
C GLY A 64 8.94 -7.84 -18.85
N LYS A 65 9.01 -6.59 -18.44
CA LYS A 65 9.77 -6.12 -17.30
C LYS A 65 8.85 -5.35 -16.38
N LEU A 66 8.79 -5.75 -15.12
CA LEU A 66 8.07 -5.02 -14.08
C LEU A 66 9.05 -4.09 -13.36
N ASN A 67 8.84 -2.79 -13.51
CA ASN A 67 9.64 -1.74 -12.90
C ASN A 67 8.90 -1.24 -11.66
N TYR A 68 9.61 -1.16 -10.53
CA TYR A 68 9.14 -0.59 -9.29
C TYR A 68 9.82 0.75 -9.05
N GLU A 69 9.05 1.79 -8.84
CA GLU A 69 9.53 3.15 -8.65
C GLU A 69 8.88 3.73 -7.39
N LEU A 70 9.70 4.12 -6.42
CA LEU A 70 9.25 4.72 -5.17
C LEU A 70 9.48 6.22 -5.23
N TYR A 71 8.41 7.00 -5.05
CA TYR A 71 8.40 8.45 -5.07
C TYR A 71 8.06 9.00 -3.69
N ASN A 72 8.61 10.17 -3.35
CA ASN A 72 8.18 10.95 -2.20
C ASN A 72 6.94 11.81 -2.54
N GLU A 73 6.45 12.58 -1.56
CA GLU A 73 5.29 13.48 -1.74
C GLU A 73 5.53 14.58 -2.78
N ASN A 74 6.78 14.99 -2.98
CA ASN A 74 7.15 16.01 -3.96
C ASN A 74 7.21 15.46 -5.40
N GLY A 75 7.07 14.15 -5.57
CA GLY A 75 7.21 13.47 -6.86
C GLY A 75 8.65 13.13 -7.24
N ASP A 76 9.60 13.24 -6.31
CA ASP A 76 10.99 12.85 -6.56
C ASP A 76 11.14 11.34 -6.49
N LEU A 77 11.86 10.77 -7.44
CA LEU A 77 12.17 9.35 -7.45
C LEU A 77 13.24 9.03 -6.39
N ILE A 78 12.85 8.25 -5.38
CA ILE A 78 13.72 7.88 -4.26
C ILE A 78 14.48 6.58 -4.56
N LYS A 79 13.77 5.57 -5.06
CA LYS A 79 14.35 4.25 -5.38
C LYS A 79 13.70 3.64 -6.61
N ARG A 80 14.47 2.81 -7.32
CA ARG A 80 13.99 2.02 -8.44
C ARG A 80 14.54 0.60 -8.34
N SER A 81 13.71 -0.37 -8.68
CA SER A 81 14.11 -1.76 -8.92
C SER A 81 13.30 -2.35 -10.07
N HIS A 82 13.68 -3.51 -10.56
CA HIS A 82 12.93 -4.19 -11.61
C HIS A 82 13.14 -5.71 -11.57
N CYS A 83 12.24 -6.43 -12.21
CA CYS A 83 12.38 -7.85 -12.48
C CYS A 83 11.79 -8.22 -13.84
N ALA A 84 12.31 -9.28 -14.45
CA ALA A 84 11.69 -9.87 -15.62
C ALA A 84 10.43 -10.63 -15.21
N VAL A 85 9.39 -10.57 -16.04
CA VAL A 85 8.10 -11.23 -15.80
C VAL A 85 7.65 -11.93 -17.08
N THR A 86 7.23 -13.18 -16.93
CA THR A 86 6.55 -13.95 -17.97
C THR A 86 5.25 -14.49 -17.40
N VAL A 87 4.13 -14.19 -18.06
CA VAL A 87 2.80 -14.63 -17.64
C VAL A 87 2.11 -15.31 -18.81
N GLY A 88 1.67 -16.55 -18.59
CA GLY A 88 0.94 -17.31 -19.61
C GLY A 88 -0.43 -16.69 -19.92
N SER A 89 -1.10 -17.18 -20.95
CA SER A 89 -2.48 -16.81 -21.27
C SER A 89 -3.43 -17.24 -20.15
N CYS A 90 -4.40 -16.40 -19.82
CA CYS A 90 -5.42 -16.66 -18.78
C CYS A 90 -4.83 -17.15 -17.44
N THR A 91 -3.70 -16.55 -17.00
CA THR A 91 -3.00 -16.92 -15.77
C THR A 91 -2.61 -15.72 -14.93
N VAL A 92 -2.28 -15.99 -13.67
CA VAL A 92 -1.73 -15.02 -12.73
C VAL A 92 -0.37 -15.52 -12.25
N ASN A 93 0.65 -14.71 -12.36
CA ASN A 93 1.97 -15.01 -11.83
C ASN A 93 2.40 -13.99 -10.79
N LYS A 94 2.98 -14.50 -9.70
CA LYS A 94 3.65 -13.66 -8.71
C LYS A 94 5.00 -13.22 -9.26
N ALA A 95 5.22 -11.91 -9.31
CA ALA A 95 6.52 -11.32 -9.61
C ALA A 95 7.41 -11.26 -8.35
N ASN A 96 8.67 -10.84 -8.51
CA ASN A 96 9.53 -10.58 -7.35
C ASN A 96 8.94 -9.42 -6.52
N ASN A 97 9.01 -9.55 -5.20
CA ASN A 97 8.56 -8.50 -4.31
C ASN A 97 9.36 -7.21 -4.52
N ALA A 98 8.67 -6.07 -4.44
CA ALA A 98 9.33 -4.79 -4.26
C ALA A 98 9.75 -4.66 -2.79
N VAL A 99 11.05 -4.42 -2.55
CA VAL A 99 11.62 -4.31 -1.21
C VAL A 99 12.36 -2.98 -1.10
N PHE A 100 11.94 -2.16 -0.14
CA PHE A 100 12.50 -0.83 0.11
C PHE A 100 12.73 -0.62 1.60
N THR A 101 13.72 0.21 1.92
CA THR A 101 13.92 0.73 3.28
C THR A 101 14.02 2.23 3.17
N ILE A 102 13.23 2.96 3.94
CA ILE A 102 13.27 4.41 4.03
C ILE A 102 14.10 4.76 5.25
N GLY A 103 15.07 5.66 5.07
CA GLY A 103 15.88 6.18 6.16
C GLY A 103 15.09 7.10 7.07
N LYS A 104 15.79 7.99 7.76
CA LYS A 104 15.16 8.95 8.67
C LYS A 104 14.13 9.82 7.97
N VAL A 105 12.98 9.94 8.60
CA VAL A 105 11.90 10.85 8.22
C VAL A 105 11.66 11.84 9.37
N CYS A 106 11.02 12.95 9.08
CA CYS A 106 10.61 13.91 10.08
C CYS A 106 9.08 13.80 10.21
N ASP A 107 8.60 13.44 11.39
CA ASP A 107 7.19 13.21 11.72
C ASP A 107 6.58 12.09 10.84
N ARG A 108 5.85 12.43 9.80
CA ARG A 108 5.15 11.51 8.90
C ARG A 108 5.37 11.91 7.46
N GLN A 109 5.75 10.93 6.62
CA GLN A 109 5.90 11.16 5.18
C GLN A 109 5.16 10.08 4.37
N LYS A 110 4.60 10.51 3.24
CA LYS A 110 3.94 9.61 2.28
C LYS A 110 4.89 9.26 1.15
N TYR A 111 4.82 8.01 0.75
CA TYR A 111 5.55 7.51 -0.41
C TYR A 111 4.58 6.80 -1.35
N ILE A 112 4.79 6.97 -2.64
CA ILE A 112 3.99 6.34 -3.70
C ILE A 112 4.88 5.33 -4.40
N LEU A 113 4.54 4.05 -4.27
CA LEU A 113 5.13 3.00 -5.09
C LEU A 113 4.33 2.89 -6.39
N LYS A 114 5.00 2.99 -7.53
CA LYS A 114 4.46 2.64 -8.85
C LYS A 114 5.07 1.34 -9.32
N ALA A 115 4.25 0.44 -9.82
CA ALA A 115 4.67 -0.77 -10.52
C ALA A 115 4.23 -0.66 -11.97
N ILE A 116 5.19 -0.64 -12.89
CA ILE A 116 4.98 -0.39 -14.32
C ILE A 116 5.45 -1.61 -15.10
N LEU A 117 4.53 -2.30 -15.75
CA LEU A 117 4.84 -3.40 -16.65
C LEU A 117 5.11 -2.87 -18.06
N THR A 118 6.27 -3.18 -18.61
CA THR A 118 6.66 -2.82 -19.96
C THR A 118 6.92 -4.06 -20.80
N ASP A 119 6.75 -3.95 -22.10
CA ASP A 119 7.14 -4.99 -23.08
C ASP A 119 8.66 -4.99 -23.36
N GLY A 120 9.11 -5.86 -24.27
CA GLY A 120 10.52 -5.95 -24.68
C GLY A 120 11.06 -4.72 -25.40
N SER A 121 10.19 -3.78 -25.77
CA SER A 121 10.54 -2.50 -26.42
C SER A 121 10.37 -1.31 -25.46
N ASP A 122 10.22 -1.57 -24.15
CA ASP A 122 9.97 -0.58 -23.09
C ASP A 122 8.64 0.21 -23.23
N ASN A 123 7.70 -0.27 -24.08
CA ASN A 123 6.37 0.32 -24.10
C ASN A 123 5.59 -0.11 -22.85
N VAL A 124 4.87 0.83 -22.25
CA VAL A 124 4.03 0.55 -21.06
C VAL A 124 2.82 -0.28 -21.49
N ILE A 125 2.67 -1.46 -20.88
CA ILE A 125 1.50 -2.33 -21.03
C ILE A 125 0.42 -1.91 -20.04
N THR A 126 0.79 -1.84 -18.76
CA THR A 126 -0.10 -1.43 -17.65
C THR A 126 0.72 -0.95 -16.47
N TYR A 127 0.08 -0.27 -15.55
CA TYR A 127 0.70 0.16 -14.29
C TYR A 127 -0.31 0.14 -13.16
N ASN A 128 0.21 0.07 -11.93
CA ASN A 128 -0.57 0.28 -10.71
C ASN A 128 0.26 1.06 -9.70
N SER A 129 -0.40 1.63 -8.72
CA SER A 129 0.28 2.38 -7.66
C SER A 129 -0.34 2.15 -6.29
N MET A 130 0.49 2.28 -5.27
CA MET A 130 0.10 2.12 -3.87
C MET A 130 0.79 3.20 -3.04
N THR A 131 0.06 3.77 -2.10
CA THR A 131 0.61 4.74 -1.15
C THR A 131 0.92 4.03 0.17
N VAL A 132 2.10 4.28 0.71
CA VAL A 132 2.51 3.88 2.05
C VAL A 132 2.93 5.11 2.86
N GLU A 133 2.81 5.04 4.16
CA GLU A 133 3.19 6.11 5.08
C GLU A 133 4.31 5.62 5.99
N VAL A 134 5.32 6.45 6.16
CA VAL A 134 6.45 6.18 7.05
C VAL A 134 6.47 7.24 8.13
N PHE A 135 6.53 6.76 9.36
CA PHE A 135 6.56 7.57 10.57
C PHE A 135 7.97 7.59 11.14
N GLU A 136 8.31 8.70 11.77
CA GLU A 136 9.49 8.79 12.62
C GLU A 136 9.38 7.74 13.74
N ASP A 137 10.46 7.03 14.01
CA ASP A 137 10.51 6.11 15.13
C ASP A 137 10.64 6.91 16.43
N CYS A 138 9.53 7.05 17.11
CA CYS A 138 9.49 7.64 18.43
C CYS A 138 10.07 6.64 19.44
N ASN A 139 11.36 6.77 19.74
CA ASN A 139 11.92 6.14 20.92
C ASN A 139 11.16 6.66 22.14
N LEU A 140 10.23 5.88 22.66
CA LEU A 140 9.55 6.22 23.90
C LEU A 140 10.63 6.38 24.99
N PRO A 141 10.65 7.49 25.73
CA PRO A 141 11.60 7.67 26.83
C PRO A 141 11.50 6.50 27.80
N GLN A 142 12.63 5.97 28.25
CA GLN A 142 12.63 5.01 29.35
C GLN A 142 11.89 5.61 30.53
N ASN A 143 10.90 4.90 31.07
CA ASN A 143 9.95 5.33 32.11
C ASN A 143 8.77 6.19 31.60
N THR A 144 8.28 5.97 30.39
CA THR A 144 7.01 6.56 29.96
C THR A 144 5.84 5.81 30.61
N ASP A 145 4.96 6.53 31.28
CA ASP A 145 3.68 5.98 31.74
C ASP A 145 2.80 5.76 30.50
N ILE A 146 2.54 4.48 30.17
CA ILE A 146 1.66 4.13 29.06
C ILE A 146 0.22 4.16 29.58
N VAL A 147 -0.59 5.06 29.06
CA VAL A 147 -2.04 5.09 29.35
C VAL A 147 -2.73 4.12 28.40
N LEU A 148 -3.11 2.95 28.87
CA LEU A 148 -3.92 2.01 28.12
C LEU A 148 -5.40 2.45 28.21
N MET A 149 -6.00 2.72 27.05
CA MET A 149 -7.40 3.18 26.95
C MET A 149 -8.42 2.03 26.98
N GLU A 150 -8.00 0.78 27.16
CA GLU A 150 -8.89 -0.38 27.29
C GLU A 150 -8.90 -0.91 28.72
N HIS A 151 -10.06 -1.43 29.14
CA HIS A 151 -10.50 -1.87 30.46
C HIS A 151 -9.53 -2.83 31.18
N LEU A 152 -8.33 -2.38 31.48
CA LEU A 152 -7.45 -3.08 32.40
C LEU A 152 -7.68 -2.54 33.82
N GLU A 153 -8.00 -3.44 34.73
CA GLU A 153 -8.07 -3.10 36.14
C GLU A 153 -6.73 -2.54 36.63
N PRO A 154 -6.75 -1.59 37.60
CA PRO A 154 -5.52 -1.08 38.20
C PRO A 154 -4.69 -2.21 38.79
N GLY A 155 -3.39 -2.26 38.50
CA GLY A 155 -2.51 -3.31 38.98
C GLY A 155 -1.31 -3.56 38.09
N GLU A 156 -0.55 -4.61 38.41
CA GLU A 156 0.56 -5.05 37.57
C GLU A 156 0.06 -6.03 36.51
N HIS A 157 0.36 -5.74 35.25
CA HIS A 157 0.04 -6.58 34.09
C HIS A 157 1.30 -6.94 33.32
N ASN A 158 1.30 -8.11 32.70
CA ASN A 158 2.38 -8.52 31.80
C ASN A 158 1.89 -8.34 30.36
N ILE A 159 2.40 -7.33 29.66
CA ILE A 159 2.02 -6.99 28.30
C ILE A 159 3.26 -7.19 27.41
N ALA A 160 3.15 -8.04 26.42
CA ALA A 160 4.24 -8.37 25.48
C ALA A 160 5.56 -8.79 26.16
N GLY A 161 5.49 -9.39 27.36
CA GLY A 161 6.65 -9.85 28.12
C GLY A 161 7.24 -8.81 29.09
N GLU A 162 6.72 -7.60 29.14
CA GLU A 162 7.12 -6.55 30.07
C GLU A 162 6.08 -6.32 31.18
N LYS A 163 6.56 -6.03 32.39
CA LYS A 163 5.68 -5.67 33.52
C LYS A 163 5.26 -4.22 33.39
N VAL A 164 3.97 -4.00 33.21
CA VAL A 164 3.35 -2.66 33.11
C VAL A 164 2.44 -2.45 34.33
N THR A 165 2.60 -1.33 35.00
CA THR A 165 1.69 -0.93 36.10
C THR A 165 0.60 -0.03 35.58
N VAL A 166 -0.66 -0.48 35.65
CA VAL A 166 -1.84 0.33 35.33
C VAL A 166 -2.27 1.08 36.59
N LYS A 167 -2.32 2.39 36.50
CA LYS A 167 -2.83 3.26 37.58
C LYS A 167 -4.26 3.71 37.28
N GLU A 168 -5.08 3.87 38.28
CA GLU A 168 -6.39 4.55 38.11
C GLU A 168 -6.15 5.95 37.54
N CYS A 169 -6.78 6.23 36.40
CA CYS A 169 -6.85 7.58 35.86
C CYS A 169 -7.93 8.32 36.66
N GLY A 170 -7.54 9.15 37.63
CA GLY A 170 -8.47 10.04 38.30
C GLY A 170 -9.14 10.93 37.25
N MET A 171 -10.49 10.96 37.24
CA MET A 171 -11.23 11.94 36.44
C MET A 171 -10.77 13.34 36.86
N LEU A 172 -10.24 14.10 35.90
CA LEU A 172 -10.03 15.55 35.98
C LEU A 172 -11.37 16.26 35.85
#